data_f4f6980c8a89f315e60230660e74f1ff
#
_entry.id   f4f6980c8a89f315e60230660e74f1ff
#
_cell.length_a   1.000
_cell.length_b   1.000
_cell.length_c   1.000
_cell.angle_alpha   90.00
_cell.angle_beta   90.00
_cell.angle_gamma   90.00
#
_symmetry.space_group_name_H-M   'P 1'
#
loop_
_entity.id
_entity.type
_entity.pdbx_description
1 polymer ?
#
loop_
_entity_poly.entity_id
_entity_poly.type
_entity_poly.pdbx_seq_one_letter_code
_entity_poly.pdbx_strand_id
1 'polypeptide(L)'
;MFQIETISAKMLDYYVERSDAVIIDLRDPAAYRRGHVRNAVNIPYRELEEYLEKKQDQKYRFPKDKLLIFYCDRGGASMQAARSLARAGCRTRSVIGGFAAYRGRNLVSG
;
A
#
# COMPACT_ATOMS: atom_id res chain seq x y z
N MET A 1 19.04 -5.77 -10.25
CA MET A 1 18.68 -5.08 -9.00
C MET A 1 17.38 -4.32 -9.17
N PHE A 2 16.46 -4.52 -8.24
CA PHE A 2 15.21 -3.77 -8.28
C PHE A 2 15.38 -2.41 -7.66
N GLN A 3 14.88 -1.43 -8.36
CA GLN A 3 14.82 -0.08 -7.87
C GLN A 3 13.36 0.23 -7.59
N ILE A 4 13.02 0.48 -6.32
CA ILE A 4 11.62 0.71 -5.95
C ILE A 4 11.28 2.17 -6.22
N GLU A 5 10.22 2.37 -6.98
CA GLU A 5 9.74 3.71 -7.27
C GLU A 5 8.90 4.21 -6.11
N THR A 6 9.05 5.47 -5.81
CA THR A 6 8.35 6.10 -4.70
C THR A 6 7.49 7.25 -5.23
N ILE A 7 6.47 7.60 -4.44
CA ILE A 7 5.66 8.78 -4.72
C ILE A 7 5.54 9.58 -3.43
N SER A 8 5.26 10.85 -3.56
CA SER A 8 5.00 11.68 -2.39
C SER A 8 3.57 11.41 -1.88
N ALA A 9 3.33 11.73 -0.60
CA ALA A 9 2.00 11.56 -0.03
C ALA A 9 0.95 12.42 -0.75
N LYS A 10 1.36 13.54 -1.33
CA LYS A 10 0.46 14.39 -2.12
C LYS A 10 -0.16 13.64 -3.31
N MET A 11 0.57 12.71 -3.87
CA MET A 11 0.09 11.97 -5.05
C MET A 11 -1.04 11.01 -4.72
N LEU A 12 -1.25 10.69 -3.44
CA LEU A 12 -2.33 9.78 -3.07
C LEU A 12 -3.70 10.29 -3.54
N ASP A 13 -3.93 11.59 -3.43
CA ASP A 13 -5.21 12.16 -3.86
C ASP A 13 -5.46 11.96 -5.35
N TYR A 14 -4.40 11.95 -6.13
CA TYR A 14 -4.51 11.68 -7.56
C TYR A 14 -4.99 10.25 -7.83
N TYR A 15 -4.54 9.29 -7.02
CA TYR A 15 -4.83 7.88 -7.28
C TYR A 15 -6.11 7.37 -6.62
N VAL A 16 -6.71 8.14 -5.70
CA VAL A 16 -7.84 7.66 -4.90
C VAL A 16 -9.01 7.14 -5.75
N GLU A 17 -9.27 7.78 -6.88
CA GLU A 17 -10.41 7.40 -7.71
C GLU A 17 -10.02 6.76 -9.04
N ARG A 18 -8.76 6.41 -9.20
CA ARG A 18 -8.32 5.78 -10.43
C ARG A 18 -8.57 4.27 -10.38
N SER A 19 -9.21 3.77 -11.42
CA SER A 19 -9.52 2.34 -11.49
C SER A 19 -8.28 1.48 -11.82
N ASP A 20 -7.19 2.10 -12.28
CA ASP A 20 -5.97 1.39 -12.62
C ASP A 20 -4.95 1.36 -11.48
N ALA A 21 -5.37 1.79 -10.29
CA ALA A 21 -4.51 1.77 -9.11
C ALA A 21 -5.27 1.23 -7.91
N VAL A 22 -4.54 0.56 -7.02
CA VAL A 22 -5.05 0.07 -5.74
C VAL A 22 -4.15 0.63 -4.65
N ILE A 23 -4.73 1.33 -3.69
CA ILE A 23 -3.99 1.87 -2.55
C ILE A 23 -4.13 0.88 -1.40
N ILE A 24 -3.01 0.50 -0.80
CA ILE A 24 -2.97 -0.51 0.24
C ILE A 24 -2.34 0.09 1.50
N ASP A 25 -3.12 0.07 2.59
CA ASP A 25 -2.71 0.55 3.90
C ASP A 25 -2.17 -0.63 4.70
N LEU A 26 -0.88 -0.58 5.05
CA LEU A 26 -0.20 -1.68 5.72
C LEU A 26 -0.19 -1.54 7.23
N ARG A 27 -0.90 -0.54 7.78
CA ARG A 27 -0.94 -0.33 9.23
C ARG A 27 -1.89 -1.31 9.91
N ASP A 28 -1.84 -1.33 11.23
CA ASP A 28 -2.76 -2.17 12.01
C ASP A 28 -4.20 -1.77 11.76
N PRO A 29 -5.15 -2.74 11.86
CA PRO A 29 -6.56 -2.42 11.64
C PRO A 29 -7.10 -1.30 12.51
N ALA A 30 -6.63 -1.19 13.76
CA ALA A 30 -7.07 -0.11 14.64
C ALA A 30 -6.64 1.26 14.11
N ALA A 31 -5.40 1.37 13.60
CA ALA A 31 -4.92 2.60 13.00
C ALA A 31 -5.72 2.96 11.76
N TYR A 32 -5.99 1.95 10.93
CA TYR A 32 -6.78 2.14 9.71
C TYR A 32 -8.17 2.69 10.05
N ARG A 33 -8.83 2.13 11.05
CA ARG A 33 -10.18 2.57 11.44
C ARG A 33 -10.20 3.99 11.98
N ARG A 34 -9.13 4.43 12.64
CA ARG A 34 -9.05 5.80 13.15
C ARG A 34 -8.94 6.84 12.05
N GLY A 35 -8.35 6.44 10.94
CA GLY A 35 -8.22 7.33 9.79
C GLY A 35 -7.36 6.68 8.73
N HIS A 36 -7.81 6.77 7.48
CA HIS A 36 -7.05 6.22 6.35
C HIS A 36 -7.39 7.00 5.09
N VAL A 37 -6.62 6.76 4.04
CA VAL A 37 -6.89 7.37 2.74
C VAL A 37 -8.11 6.68 2.14
N ARG A 38 -9.05 7.46 1.65
CA ARG A 38 -10.29 6.93 1.06
C ARG A 38 -9.97 5.92 -0.04
N ASN A 39 -10.73 4.84 -0.06
CA ASN A 39 -10.59 3.71 -0.98
C ASN A 39 -9.36 2.83 -0.73
N ALA A 40 -8.55 3.12 0.28
CA ALA A 40 -7.44 2.24 0.61
C ALA A 40 -7.95 0.92 1.20
N VAL A 41 -7.32 -0.17 0.82
CA VAL A 41 -7.59 -1.50 1.36
C VAL A 41 -6.59 -1.74 2.49
N ASN A 42 -7.06 -2.23 3.63
CA ASN A 42 -6.18 -2.51 4.76
C ASN A 42 -5.66 -3.95 4.68
N ILE A 43 -4.37 -4.08 4.52
CA ILE A 43 -3.68 -5.37 4.64
C ILE A 43 -2.53 -5.14 5.60
N PRO A 44 -2.68 -5.49 6.88
CA PRO A 44 -1.60 -5.28 7.84
C PRO A 44 -0.31 -5.94 7.35
N TYR A 45 0.81 -5.26 7.54
CA TYR A 45 2.08 -5.72 6.98
C TYR A 45 2.43 -7.15 7.42
N ARG A 46 2.17 -7.50 8.67
CA ARG A 46 2.43 -8.86 9.17
C ARG A 46 1.64 -9.90 8.37
N GLU A 47 0.39 -9.60 8.06
CA GLU A 47 -0.45 -10.50 7.26
C GLU A 47 0.10 -10.70 5.86
N LEU A 48 0.53 -9.59 5.25
CA LEU A 48 1.12 -9.65 3.93
C LEU A 48 2.42 -10.46 3.95
N GLU A 49 3.24 -10.25 4.97
CA GLU A 49 4.49 -10.98 5.15
C GLU A 49 4.25 -12.49 5.24
N GLU A 50 3.29 -12.89 6.06
CA GLU A 50 2.93 -14.30 6.22
C GLU A 50 2.44 -14.89 4.90
N TYR A 51 1.60 -14.16 4.20
CA TYR A 51 1.10 -14.60 2.91
C TYR A 51 2.24 -14.84 1.92
N LEU A 52 3.19 -13.92 1.86
CA LEU A 52 4.32 -14.03 0.93
C LEU A 52 5.24 -15.19 1.29
N GLU A 53 5.41 -15.47 2.58
CA GLU A 53 6.24 -16.59 3.03
C GLU A 53 5.63 -17.93 2.67
N LYS A 54 4.35 -18.08 2.93
CA LYS A 54 3.66 -19.36 2.74
C LYS A 54 3.44 -19.71 1.29
N LYS A 55 3.15 -18.71 0.46
CA LYS A 55 2.94 -18.85 -0.99
C LYS A 55 1.85 -19.84 -1.40
N GLN A 56 1.31 -20.58 -0.46
CA GLN A 56 0.28 -21.58 -0.73
C GLN A 56 -1.14 -21.05 -0.52
N ASP A 57 -1.25 -20.03 0.32
CA ASP A 57 -2.51 -19.42 0.62
C ASP A 57 -2.78 -18.32 -0.39
N GLN A 58 -3.87 -18.44 -1.12
CA GLN A 58 -4.26 -17.48 -2.15
C GLN A 58 -5.25 -16.45 -1.61
N LYS A 59 -5.14 -16.13 -0.33
CA LYS A 59 -6.04 -15.16 0.31
C LYS A 59 -6.05 -13.84 -0.42
N TYR A 60 -4.87 -13.37 -0.83
CA TYR A 60 -4.75 -12.12 -1.57
C TYR A 60 -4.31 -12.41 -3.00
N ARG A 61 -5.03 -11.84 -3.95
CA ARG A 61 -4.66 -11.92 -5.35
C ARG A 61 -4.37 -10.51 -5.83
N PHE A 62 -3.09 -10.26 -6.12
CA PHE A 62 -2.66 -8.92 -6.52
C PHE A 62 -2.70 -8.81 -8.04
N PRO A 63 -3.48 -7.86 -8.57
CA PRO A 63 -3.58 -7.72 -10.03
C PRO A 63 -2.26 -7.25 -10.62
N LYS A 64 -1.89 -7.85 -11.74
CA LYS A 64 -0.66 -7.49 -12.44
C LYS A 64 -0.85 -6.32 -13.39
N ASP A 65 -2.09 -6.00 -13.70
CA ASP A 65 -2.45 -4.92 -14.62
C ASP A 65 -2.78 -3.60 -13.91
N LYS A 66 -2.66 -3.56 -12.59
CA LYS A 66 -2.91 -2.35 -11.81
C LYS A 66 -1.67 -1.92 -11.06
N LEU A 67 -1.59 -0.63 -10.78
CA LEU A 67 -0.51 -0.09 -9.97
C LEU A 67 -0.87 -0.26 -8.50
N LEU A 68 0.00 -0.95 -7.75
CA LEU A 68 -0.20 -1.15 -6.32
C LEU A 68 0.59 -0.09 -5.56
N ILE A 69 -0.12 0.69 -4.75
CA ILE A 69 0.48 1.80 -4.02
C ILE A 69 0.39 1.48 -2.53
N PHE A 70 1.54 1.30 -1.90
CA PHE A 70 1.61 0.90 -0.49
C PHE A 70 1.96 2.08 0.39
N TYR A 71 1.25 2.22 1.51
CA TYR A 71 1.70 3.15 2.55
C TYR A 71 1.61 2.48 3.92
N CYS A 72 2.45 2.93 4.83
CA CYS A 72 2.44 2.52 6.21
C CYS A 72 2.52 3.78 7.06
N ASP A 73 2.93 3.68 8.32
CA ASP A 73 3.02 4.88 9.15
C ASP A 73 4.05 5.87 8.64
N ARG A 74 5.28 5.42 8.34
CA ARG A 74 6.39 6.30 8.00
C ARG A 74 7.21 5.89 6.77
N GLY A 75 6.87 4.79 6.11
CA GLY A 75 7.49 4.41 4.86
C GLY A 75 8.34 3.15 4.86
N GLY A 76 8.73 2.62 6.01
CA GLY A 76 9.61 1.45 6.06
C GLY A 76 8.97 0.17 5.55
N ALA A 77 7.81 -0.17 6.09
CA ALA A 77 7.11 -1.38 5.68
C ALA A 77 6.64 -1.30 4.24
N SER A 78 6.24 -0.11 3.79
CA SER A 78 5.76 0.04 2.41
C SER A 78 6.86 -0.18 1.38
N MET A 79 8.11 0.18 1.70
CA MET A 79 9.23 -0.11 0.82
C MET A 79 9.46 -1.61 0.70
N GLN A 80 9.38 -2.35 1.81
CA GLN A 80 9.55 -3.80 1.78
C GLN A 80 8.42 -4.48 1.00
N ALA A 81 7.18 -4.05 1.22
CA ALA A 81 6.03 -4.60 0.51
C ALA A 81 6.16 -4.35 -0.99
N ALA A 82 6.49 -3.12 -1.38
CA ALA A 82 6.63 -2.77 -2.79
C ALA A 82 7.72 -3.61 -3.46
N ARG A 83 8.84 -3.81 -2.76
CA ARG A 83 9.93 -4.64 -3.28
C ARG A 83 9.49 -6.08 -3.48
N SER A 84 8.82 -6.66 -2.49
CA SER A 84 8.39 -8.06 -2.57
C SER A 84 7.40 -8.28 -3.70
N LEU A 85 6.43 -7.40 -3.84
CA LEU A 85 5.43 -7.54 -4.90
C LEU A 85 6.02 -7.22 -6.27
N ALA A 86 7.00 -6.31 -6.36
CA ALA A 86 7.69 -6.06 -7.61
C ALA A 86 8.43 -7.31 -8.09
N ARG A 87 9.07 -8.02 -7.17
CA ARG A 87 9.74 -9.29 -7.49
C ARG A 87 8.75 -10.33 -7.97
N ALA A 88 7.52 -10.26 -7.50
CA ALA A 88 6.46 -11.17 -7.94
C ALA A 88 5.82 -10.74 -9.26
N GLY A 89 6.28 -9.66 -9.86
CA GLY A 89 5.80 -9.20 -11.16
C GLY A 89 4.76 -8.12 -11.13
N CYS A 90 4.49 -7.54 -9.97
CA CYS A 90 3.50 -6.46 -9.85
C CYS A 90 4.15 -5.10 -10.10
N ARG A 91 3.34 -4.15 -10.53
CA ARG A 91 3.77 -2.74 -10.62
C ARG A 91 3.50 -2.09 -9.27
N THR A 92 4.52 -1.52 -8.65
CA THR A 92 4.38 -1.03 -7.27
C THR A 92 4.95 0.35 -7.09
N ARG A 93 4.45 1.06 -6.07
CA ARG A 93 4.98 2.34 -5.59
C ARG A 93 4.92 2.34 -4.08
N SER A 94 5.88 2.97 -3.44
CA SER A 94 5.88 3.18 -1.99
C SER A 94 5.72 4.67 -1.70
N VAL A 95 4.87 5.01 -0.74
CA VAL A 95 4.61 6.40 -0.38
C VAL A 95 5.68 6.89 0.59
N ILE A 96 6.43 7.93 0.20
CA ILE A 96 7.46 8.53 1.05
C ILE A 96 6.82 9.17 2.28
N GLY A 97 7.35 8.83 3.45
CA GLY A 97 6.86 9.40 4.71
C GLY A 97 5.56 8.80 5.21
N GLY A 98 4.92 7.95 4.40
CA GLY A 98 3.74 7.21 4.80
C GLY A 98 2.55 8.09 5.17
N PHE A 99 1.66 7.53 5.97
CA PHE A 99 0.45 8.23 6.39
C PHE A 99 0.78 9.48 7.21
N ALA A 100 1.90 9.47 7.95
CA ALA A 100 2.32 10.64 8.74
C ALA A 100 2.52 11.88 7.87
N ALA A 101 2.86 11.69 6.59
CA ALA A 101 3.08 12.80 5.67
C ALA A 101 1.84 13.20 4.88
N TYR A 102 0.75 12.45 5.02
CA TYR A 102 -0.46 12.74 4.23
C TYR A 102 -1.22 13.94 4.81
N ARG A 103 -1.54 14.90 3.95
CA ARG A 103 -2.28 16.12 4.31
C ARG A 103 -3.40 16.39 3.31
N GLY A 104 -3.80 15.36 2.59
CA GLY A 104 -4.79 15.50 1.53
C GLY A 104 -6.22 15.55 2.04
N ARG A 105 -7.15 15.69 1.11
CA ARG A 105 -8.57 15.85 1.41
C ARG A 105 -9.35 14.53 1.48
N ASN A 106 -8.69 13.41 1.21
CA ASN A 106 -9.36 12.11 1.16
C ASN A 106 -9.16 11.29 2.43
N LEU A 107 -9.12 11.96 3.58
CA LEU A 107 -9.02 11.30 4.88
C LEU A 107 -10.41 10.87 5.33
N VAL A 108 -10.56 9.59 5.62
CA VAL A 108 -11.84 9.03 6.11
C VAL A 108 -11.56 8.13 7.30
N SER A 109 -12.60 7.79 8.06
CA SER A 109 -12.50 6.89 9.19
C SER A 109 -13.51 5.76 9.07
N GLY A 110 -13.31 4.74 9.87
CA GLY A 110 -14.14 3.55 9.80
C GLY A 110 -13.52 2.54 8.86
#